data_a56dcd10029d7cc153098a806c10932b
#
_entry.id   a56dcd10029d7cc153098a806c10932b
#
_cell.length_a   1.000
_cell.length_b   1.000
_cell.length_c   1.000
_cell.angle_alpha   90.00
_cell.angle_beta   90.00
_cell.angle_gamma   90.00
#
_symmetry.space_group_name_H-M   'P 1'
#
loop_
_entity.id
_entity.type
_entity.pdbx_description
1 polymer ?
#
loop_
_entity_poly.entity_id
_entity_poly.type
_entity_poly.pdbx_seq_one_letter_code
_entity_poly.pdbx_strand_id
1 'polypeptide(L)'
;MENIITEILGRGGRAEVFLDPDQDFLVVINQGEAQGWKEFFEILELKFGTLVKYIKQYYGIGISGAVSGELCGIEKLKAAAERNKKLLGERFFRQTGELAAGPVREYEDMVLPEEYRTAPLEQLLLNGDFHGMEDYMEKLLLFFEDKGCWRPEDIRRRLMKAYKKLNLGLSRYGIDVESIRDENGANLEDAIGGYACYGDIECAARELLTLYRKEYESMTGKPCRREIALVKSYVCDHLSEELSIVRIGEVAGMSESRFSHVFKEETGISFMEYVGMVRMEKARELLQNTDLRINEIAERIGISNPNYFSAQYKKRTGQSPNEFRRSLMEQ
;
A
#
# COMPACT_ATOMS: atom_id res chain seq x y z
N MET A 1 0.42 21.95 -29.16
CA MET A 1 1.37 21.13 -28.37
C MET A 1 2.54 20.65 -29.24
N GLU A 2 2.29 20.11 -30.42
CA GLU A 2 3.29 19.61 -31.37
C GLU A 2 4.41 20.64 -31.67
N ASN A 3 4.06 21.89 -31.98
CA ASN A 3 5.05 22.96 -32.24
C ASN A 3 5.99 23.24 -31.05
N ILE A 4 5.45 23.13 -29.82
CA ILE A 4 6.22 23.36 -28.60
C ILE A 4 7.21 22.20 -28.38
N ILE A 5 6.77 20.99 -28.60
CA ILE A 5 7.61 19.78 -28.51
C ILE A 5 8.74 19.90 -29.54
N THR A 6 8.41 20.23 -30.78
CA THR A 6 9.38 20.41 -31.87
C THR A 6 10.38 21.50 -31.55
N GLU A 7 9.93 22.63 -31.00
CA GLU A 7 10.83 23.76 -30.67
C GLU A 7 11.79 23.43 -29.53
N ILE A 8 11.27 22.80 -28.44
CA ILE A 8 12.09 22.52 -27.25
C ILE A 8 13.04 21.35 -27.48
N LEU A 9 12.53 20.23 -28.01
CA LEU A 9 13.34 19.03 -28.22
C LEU A 9 14.23 19.13 -29.46
N GLY A 10 13.79 19.87 -30.49
CA GLY A 10 14.53 20.04 -31.73
C GLY A 10 15.67 21.06 -31.71
N ARG A 11 15.87 21.85 -30.65
CA ARG A 11 17.00 22.79 -30.53
C ARG A 11 18.33 22.07 -30.62
N GLY A 12 19.11 22.35 -31.64
CA GLY A 12 20.42 21.72 -31.92
C GLY A 12 20.34 20.43 -32.76
N GLY A 13 19.19 20.11 -33.34
CA GLY A 13 18.97 18.98 -34.24
C GLY A 13 17.62 19.11 -34.98
N ARG A 14 17.19 18.08 -35.69
CA ARG A 14 15.84 18.00 -36.24
C ARG A 14 15.00 17.08 -35.41
N ALA A 15 13.86 17.55 -34.90
CA ALA A 15 12.85 16.74 -34.27
C ALA A 15 11.60 16.71 -35.15
N GLU A 16 11.09 15.53 -35.41
CA GLU A 16 9.81 15.31 -36.10
C GLU A 16 8.83 14.70 -35.09
N VAL A 17 7.64 15.27 -35.01
CA VAL A 17 6.61 14.90 -34.04
C VAL A 17 5.45 14.29 -34.78
N PHE A 18 5.02 13.13 -34.36
CA PHE A 18 3.88 12.39 -34.88
C PHE A 18 2.89 12.13 -33.75
N LEU A 19 1.61 12.19 -34.03
CA LEU A 19 0.56 11.77 -33.11
C LEU A 19 0.16 10.33 -33.49
N ASP A 20 0.22 9.42 -32.53
CA ASP A 20 -0.21 8.06 -32.78
C ASP A 20 -1.74 7.90 -32.55
N PRO A 21 -2.35 6.76 -32.91
CA PRO A 21 -3.78 6.53 -32.71
C PRO A 21 -4.25 6.60 -31.27
N ASP A 22 -3.37 6.33 -30.31
CA ASP A 22 -3.64 6.39 -28.85
C ASP A 22 -3.48 7.81 -28.29
N GLN A 23 -3.25 8.80 -29.18
CA GLN A 23 -2.99 10.22 -28.86
C GLN A 23 -1.68 10.48 -28.10
N ASP A 24 -0.74 9.55 -28.15
CA ASP A 24 0.61 9.74 -27.66
C ASP A 24 1.48 10.48 -28.72
N PHE A 25 2.39 11.34 -28.27
CA PHE A 25 3.35 12.00 -29.16
C PHE A 25 4.56 11.10 -29.37
N LEU A 26 4.78 10.63 -30.60
CA LEU A 26 6.01 9.98 -31.03
C LEU A 26 6.97 11.05 -31.57
N VAL A 27 8.13 11.21 -30.94
CA VAL A 27 9.14 12.19 -31.36
C VAL A 27 10.36 11.45 -31.88
N VAL A 28 10.71 11.73 -33.14
CA VAL A 28 11.94 11.25 -33.76
C VAL A 28 12.95 12.39 -33.78
N ILE A 29 14.06 12.22 -33.05
CA ILE A 29 15.11 13.24 -32.97
C ILE A 29 16.29 12.75 -33.82
N ASN A 30 16.61 13.51 -34.86
CA ASN A 30 17.80 13.28 -35.65
C ASN A 30 18.97 13.98 -35.00
N GLN A 31 19.90 13.21 -34.48
CA GLN A 31 21.13 13.69 -33.88
C GLN A 31 22.13 13.99 -35.02
N GLY A 32 22.58 15.22 -35.11
CA GLY A 32 23.71 15.59 -35.99
C GLY A 32 25.01 14.88 -35.59
N GLU A 33 26.12 15.18 -36.26
CA GLU A 33 27.39 14.47 -36.07
C GLU A 33 27.77 14.24 -34.59
N ALA A 34 27.96 12.99 -34.28
CA ALA A 34 28.78 12.33 -33.26
C ALA A 34 28.86 12.93 -31.84
N GLN A 35 27.77 13.02 -31.14
CA GLN A 35 27.75 12.96 -29.65
C GLN A 35 27.43 11.54 -29.23
N GLY A 36 28.18 10.98 -28.27
CA GLY A 36 27.87 9.65 -27.72
C GLY A 36 26.49 9.62 -27.05
N TRP A 37 25.84 8.47 -27.06
CA TRP A 37 24.50 8.29 -26.50
C TRP A 37 24.32 8.91 -25.09
N LYS A 38 25.33 8.79 -24.23
CA LYS A 38 25.26 9.29 -22.84
C LYS A 38 25.09 10.81 -22.78
N GLU A 39 25.93 11.53 -23.55
CA GLU A 39 25.87 13.00 -23.60
C GLU A 39 24.58 13.51 -24.22
N PHE A 40 24.10 12.82 -25.28
CA PHE A 40 22.82 13.11 -25.89
C PHE A 40 21.67 12.92 -24.91
N PHE A 41 21.68 11.82 -24.14
CA PHE A 41 20.63 11.53 -23.16
C PHE A 41 20.57 12.59 -22.07
N GLU A 42 21.70 13.02 -21.53
CA GLU A 42 21.78 14.11 -20.53
C GLU A 42 21.16 15.42 -21.06
N ILE A 43 21.47 15.78 -22.31
CA ILE A 43 20.87 16.93 -22.96
C ILE A 43 19.37 16.78 -23.19
N LEU A 44 18.95 15.60 -23.62
CA LEU A 44 17.54 15.29 -23.85
C LEU A 44 16.73 15.35 -22.54
N GLU A 45 17.29 14.85 -21.45
CA GLU A 45 16.67 14.88 -20.13
C GLU A 45 16.46 16.33 -19.63
N LEU A 46 17.45 17.20 -19.81
CA LEU A 46 17.32 18.64 -19.52
C LEU A 46 16.25 19.32 -20.37
N LYS A 47 16.20 19.01 -21.66
CA LYS A 47 15.18 19.55 -22.58
C LYS A 47 13.80 19.05 -22.21
N PHE A 48 13.66 17.75 -21.90
CA PHE A 48 12.42 17.16 -21.45
C PHE A 48 11.93 17.79 -20.14
N GLY A 49 12.82 17.99 -19.17
CA GLY A 49 12.50 18.71 -17.93
C GLY A 49 12.01 20.14 -18.17
N THR A 50 12.56 20.83 -19.19
CA THR A 50 12.06 22.15 -19.61
C THR A 50 10.66 22.06 -20.22
N LEU A 51 10.42 21.06 -21.07
CA LEU A 51 9.12 20.79 -21.68
C LEU A 51 8.05 20.48 -20.62
N VAL A 52 8.37 19.64 -19.64
CA VAL A 52 7.49 19.32 -18.49
C VAL A 52 7.07 20.57 -17.75
N LYS A 53 8.04 21.43 -17.37
CA LYS A 53 7.76 22.69 -16.66
C LYS A 53 6.86 23.61 -17.49
N TYR A 54 7.15 23.75 -18.78
CA TYR A 54 6.37 24.59 -19.68
C TYR A 54 4.92 24.10 -19.81
N ILE A 55 4.73 22.79 -20.07
CA ILE A 55 3.40 22.20 -20.25
C ILE A 55 2.60 22.28 -18.94
N LYS A 56 3.21 22.01 -17.80
CA LYS A 56 2.55 22.14 -16.50
C LYS A 56 2.12 23.59 -16.23
N GLN A 57 2.98 24.55 -16.53
CA GLN A 57 2.68 25.98 -16.29
C GLN A 57 1.56 26.52 -17.16
N TYR A 58 1.52 26.18 -18.46
CA TYR A 58 0.59 26.78 -19.41
C TYR A 58 -0.66 25.96 -19.67
N TYR A 59 -0.60 24.66 -19.44
CA TYR A 59 -1.74 23.74 -19.70
C TYR A 59 -2.25 23.01 -18.47
N GLY A 60 -1.54 23.09 -17.34
CA GLY A 60 -1.93 22.40 -16.11
C GLY A 60 -1.80 20.87 -16.15
N ILE A 61 -1.13 20.32 -17.19
CA ILE A 61 -1.03 18.86 -17.40
C ILE A 61 0.39 18.38 -17.08
N GLY A 62 0.47 17.21 -16.44
CA GLY A 62 1.71 16.47 -16.30
C GLY A 62 1.97 15.59 -17.53
N ILE A 63 3.21 15.49 -17.96
CA ILE A 63 3.63 14.61 -19.05
C ILE A 63 4.72 13.67 -18.57
N SER A 64 4.79 12.48 -19.18
CA SER A 64 5.87 11.52 -19.01
C SER A 64 6.43 11.14 -20.37
N GLY A 65 7.70 10.75 -20.44
CA GLY A 65 8.36 10.37 -21.67
C GLY A 65 9.11 9.05 -21.55
N ALA A 66 9.37 8.42 -22.68
CA ALA A 66 10.26 7.26 -22.77
C ALA A 66 11.16 7.38 -24.01
N VAL A 67 12.38 6.89 -23.90
CA VAL A 67 13.37 6.93 -24.97
C VAL A 67 14.00 5.55 -25.20
N SER A 68 14.05 5.13 -26.46
CA SER A 68 14.49 3.78 -26.84
C SER A 68 15.98 3.64 -27.15
N GLY A 69 16.72 4.72 -27.11
CA GLY A 69 18.11 4.71 -27.54
C GLY A 69 18.29 5.04 -29.02
N GLU A 70 19.54 4.96 -29.48
CA GLU A 70 19.92 5.25 -30.86
C GLU A 70 19.38 4.18 -31.81
N LEU A 71 18.80 4.64 -32.93
CA LEU A 71 18.25 3.77 -33.95
C LEU A 71 19.02 3.96 -35.27
N CYS A 72 19.55 2.87 -35.80
CA CYS A 72 20.12 2.82 -37.13
C CYS A 72 19.12 2.17 -38.09
N GLY A 73 18.42 3.01 -38.87
CA GLY A 73 17.45 2.57 -39.88
C GLY A 73 15.98 2.69 -39.46
N ILE A 74 15.17 3.06 -40.42
CA ILE A 74 13.72 3.31 -40.23
C ILE A 74 12.92 2.03 -39.93
N GLU A 75 13.44 0.87 -40.32
CA GLU A 75 12.85 -0.44 -40.06
C GLU A 75 12.76 -0.79 -38.56
N LYS A 76 13.62 -0.17 -37.75
CA LYS A 76 13.63 -0.37 -36.28
C LYS A 76 12.67 0.55 -35.52
N LEU A 77 12.08 1.54 -36.21
CA LEU A 77 11.24 2.55 -35.57
C LEU A 77 10.01 1.95 -34.88
N LYS A 78 9.37 0.98 -35.55
CA LYS A 78 8.19 0.30 -34.97
C LYS A 78 8.52 -0.43 -33.68
N ALA A 79 9.59 -1.22 -33.67
CA ALA A 79 10.02 -1.95 -32.48
C ALA A 79 10.42 -1.00 -31.33
N ALA A 80 11.06 0.13 -31.68
CA ALA A 80 11.40 1.15 -30.71
C ALA A 80 10.15 1.83 -30.11
N ALA A 81 9.16 2.15 -30.93
CA ALA A 81 7.90 2.73 -30.46
C ALA A 81 7.15 1.77 -29.52
N GLU A 82 7.06 0.48 -29.88
CA GLU A 82 6.46 -0.56 -29.04
C GLU A 82 7.20 -0.72 -27.71
N ARG A 83 8.53 -0.66 -27.74
CA ARG A 83 9.35 -0.67 -26.52
C ARG A 83 9.10 0.56 -25.67
N ASN A 84 9.04 1.75 -26.24
CA ASN A 84 8.75 2.99 -25.53
C ASN A 84 7.35 2.97 -24.90
N LYS A 85 6.34 2.40 -25.56
CA LYS A 85 5.02 2.19 -24.96
C LYS A 85 5.08 1.30 -23.71
N LYS A 86 5.89 0.24 -23.74
CA LYS A 86 6.12 -0.59 -22.54
C LYS A 86 6.83 0.18 -21.42
N LEU A 87 7.85 0.97 -21.76
CA LEU A 87 8.56 1.84 -20.79
C LEU A 87 7.63 2.90 -20.19
N LEU A 88 6.74 3.48 -21.01
CA LEU A 88 5.70 4.40 -20.50
C LEU A 88 4.71 3.71 -19.56
N GLY A 89 4.44 2.43 -19.73
CA GLY A 89 3.68 1.63 -18.77
C GLY A 89 4.32 1.57 -17.38
N GLU A 90 5.65 1.70 -17.29
CA GLU A 90 6.40 1.75 -16.03
C GLU A 90 6.27 3.10 -15.28
N ARG A 91 5.64 4.11 -15.87
CA ARG A 91 5.36 5.42 -15.23
C ARG A 91 4.65 5.27 -13.88
N PHE A 92 3.97 4.15 -13.68
CA PHE A 92 3.33 3.82 -12.42
C PHE A 92 4.31 3.85 -11.22
N PHE A 93 5.57 3.44 -11.45
CA PHE A 93 6.61 3.40 -10.42
C PHE A 93 7.58 4.59 -10.48
N ARG A 94 7.27 5.61 -11.29
CA ARG A 94 8.12 6.79 -11.51
C ARG A 94 7.36 8.06 -11.17
N GLN A 95 8.09 9.11 -10.89
CA GLN A 95 7.46 10.42 -10.72
C GLN A 95 7.02 11.00 -12.07
N THR A 96 5.92 11.74 -12.05
CA THR A 96 5.46 12.49 -13.22
C THR A 96 6.53 13.50 -13.64
N GLY A 97 6.89 13.53 -14.91
CA GLY A 97 7.91 14.44 -15.46
C GLY A 97 9.27 13.79 -15.66
N GLU A 98 9.46 12.52 -15.35
CA GLU A 98 10.68 11.78 -15.66
C GLU A 98 10.68 11.23 -17.09
N LEU A 99 11.89 11.13 -17.67
CA LEU A 99 12.14 10.49 -18.96
C LEU A 99 12.62 9.04 -18.72
N ALA A 100 11.79 8.07 -19.07
CA ALA A 100 12.12 6.66 -18.91
C ALA A 100 13.13 6.19 -19.97
N ALA A 101 14.18 5.53 -19.54
CA ALA A 101 15.18 4.90 -20.41
C ALA A 101 15.65 3.57 -19.80
N GLY A 102 16.27 2.72 -20.62
CA GLY A 102 16.85 1.46 -20.15
C GLY A 102 16.03 0.23 -20.52
N PRO A 103 16.28 -0.93 -19.88
CA PRO A 103 15.54 -2.15 -20.15
C PRO A 103 14.10 -2.04 -19.65
N VAL A 104 13.17 -2.66 -20.36
CA VAL A 104 11.78 -2.84 -19.92
C VAL A 104 11.78 -3.79 -18.72
N ARG A 105 11.01 -3.47 -17.68
CA ARG A 105 10.87 -4.33 -16.50
C ARG A 105 10.18 -5.64 -16.85
N GLU A 106 10.68 -6.70 -16.23
CA GLU A 106 9.97 -7.97 -16.16
C GLU A 106 9.14 -7.98 -14.88
N TYR A 107 7.86 -8.34 -15.02
CA TYR A 107 6.95 -8.41 -13.89
C TYR A 107 6.78 -9.85 -13.43
N GLU A 108 6.76 -10.04 -12.13
CA GLU A 108 6.47 -11.30 -11.47
C GLU A 108 4.98 -11.45 -11.17
N ASP A 109 4.52 -12.67 -10.97
CA ASP A 109 3.17 -12.92 -10.47
C ASP A 109 3.09 -12.54 -8.99
N MET A 110 2.05 -11.77 -8.64
CA MET A 110 1.89 -11.24 -7.29
C MET A 110 1.55 -12.34 -6.29
N VAL A 111 2.48 -12.63 -5.39
CA VAL A 111 2.26 -13.49 -4.22
C VAL A 111 2.25 -12.62 -2.97
N LEU A 112 1.06 -12.44 -2.40
CA LEU A 112 0.88 -11.64 -1.18
C LEU A 112 1.13 -12.49 0.06
N PRO A 113 1.98 -12.03 1.01
CA PRO A 113 2.03 -12.57 2.35
C PRO A 113 0.66 -12.55 3.02
N GLU A 114 0.44 -13.43 3.99
CA GLU A 114 -0.88 -13.62 4.62
C GLU A 114 -1.40 -12.36 5.32
N GLU A 115 -0.48 -11.63 5.94
CA GLU A 115 -0.73 -10.34 6.61
C GLU A 115 -1.30 -9.26 5.69
N TYR A 116 -1.01 -9.31 4.38
CA TYR A 116 -1.53 -8.38 3.38
C TYR A 116 -2.75 -8.92 2.62
N ARG A 117 -3.32 -10.06 3.05
CA ARG A 117 -4.61 -10.55 2.53
C ARG A 117 -5.77 -9.77 3.16
N THR A 118 -6.96 -9.90 2.59
CA THR A 118 -8.14 -9.15 3.07
C THR A 118 -8.71 -9.66 4.40
N ALA A 119 -8.40 -10.88 4.82
CA ALA A 119 -8.93 -11.45 6.04
C ALA A 119 -8.58 -10.66 7.32
N PRO A 120 -7.33 -10.20 7.53
CA PRO A 120 -7.01 -9.34 8.66
C PRO A 120 -7.83 -8.05 8.69
N LEU A 121 -8.00 -7.39 7.54
CA LEU A 121 -8.81 -6.17 7.43
C LEU A 121 -10.27 -6.42 7.79
N GLU A 122 -10.85 -7.55 7.39
CA GLU A 122 -12.23 -7.91 7.74
C GLU A 122 -12.42 -8.09 9.24
N GLN A 123 -11.46 -8.70 9.92
CA GLN A 123 -11.50 -8.85 11.39
C GLN A 123 -11.42 -7.51 12.11
N LEU A 124 -10.52 -6.63 11.66
CA LEU A 124 -10.39 -5.27 12.20
C LEU A 124 -11.70 -4.48 12.06
N LEU A 125 -12.34 -4.58 10.88
CA LEU A 125 -13.63 -3.96 10.60
C LEU A 125 -14.75 -4.52 11.51
N LEU A 126 -14.79 -5.83 11.73
CA LEU A 126 -15.77 -6.46 12.62
C LEU A 126 -15.60 -6.04 14.07
N ASN A 127 -14.37 -5.81 14.51
CA ASN A 127 -14.03 -5.37 15.85
C ASN A 127 -14.15 -3.86 16.08
N GLY A 128 -14.44 -3.08 15.03
CA GLY A 128 -14.46 -1.62 15.09
C GLY A 128 -13.08 -1.01 15.37
N ASP A 129 -12.02 -1.74 15.05
CA ASP A 129 -10.64 -1.29 15.26
C ASP A 129 -10.18 -0.42 14.08
N PHE A 130 -10.60 0.85 14.11
CA PHE A 130 -10.26 1.79 13.04
C PHE A 130 -8.74 2.01 12.94
N HIS A 131 -8.06 2.03 14.07
CA HIS A 131 -6.60 2.23 14.07
C HIS A 131 -5.86 1.04 13.43
N GLY A 132 -6.26 -0.18 13.78
CA GLY A 132 -5.73 -1.37 13.11
C GLY A 132 -6.02 -1.37 11.59
N MET A 133 -7.17 -0.83 11.16
CA MET A 133 -7.48 -0.65 9.73
C MET A 133 -6.54 0.35 9.05
N GLU A 134 -6.29 1.48 9.70
CA GLU A 134 -5.36 2.51 9.21
C GLU A 134 -3.94 1.92 9.09
N ASP A 135 -3.45 1.26 10.13
CA ASP A 135 -2.14 0.60 10.15
C ASP A 135 -2.00 -0.49 9.08
N TYR A 136 -3.06 -1.30 8.88
CA TYR A 136 -3.10 -2.27 7.79
C TYR A 136 -2.98 -1.61 6.41
N MET A 137 -3.72 -0.53 6.18
CA MET A 137 -3.67 0.19 4.90
C MET A 137 -2.31 0.84 4.67
N GLU A 138 -1.71 1.43 5.70
CA GLU A 138 -0.36 1.99 5.61
C GLU A 138 0.69 0.93 5.30
N LYS A 139 0.68 -0.20 5.99
CA LYS A 139 1.59 -1.32 5.72
C LYS A 139 1.39 -1.86 4.31
N LEU A 140 0.16 -1.94 3.83
CA LEU A 140 -0.13 -2.37 2.45
C LEU A 140 0.43 -1.39 1.41
N LEU A 141 0.32 -0.09 1.65
CA LEU A 141 0.89 0.95 0.78
C LEU A 141 2.42 0.84 0.75
N LEU A 142 3.08 0.80 1.90
CA LEU A 142 4.54 0.64 2.00
C LEU A 142 5.03 -0.65 1.33
N PHE A 143 4.29 -1.74 1.46
CA PHE A 143 4.63 -3.01 0.82
C PHE A 143 4.69 -2.91 -0.71
N PHE A 144 3.83 -2.11 -1.32
CA PHE A 144 3.84 -1.89 -2.77
C PHE A 144 4.88 -0.87 -3.22
N GLU A 145 5.25 0.08 -2.38
CA GLU A 145 6.32 1.04 -2.67
C GLU A 145 7.66 0.32 -2.89
N ASP A 146 7.97 -0.64 -2.03
CA ASP A 146 9.29 -1.31 -1.96
C ASP A 146 9.49 -2.38 -3.05
N LYS A 147 8.43 -2.79 -3.76
CA LYS A 147 8.48 -3.93 -4.69
C LYS A 147 7.92 -3.61 -6.08
N GLY A 148 8.63 -2.78 -6.81
CA GLY A 148 8.30 -2.47 -8.21
C GLY A 148 8.42 -3.64 -9.21
N CYS A 149 8.31 -4.90 -8.74
CA CYS A 149 8.35 -6.10 -9.58
C CYS A 149 6.96 -6.60 -10.01
N TRP A 150 5.87 -6.04 -9.47
CA TRP A 150 4.52 -6.46 -9.82
C TRP A 150 3.86 -5.57 -10.85
N ARG A 151 2.88 -6.12 -11.57
CA ARG A 151 2.14 -5.36 -12.58
C ARG A 151 1.30 -4.27 -11.91
N PRO A 152 1.29 -3.05 -12.46
CA PRO A 152 0.44 -1.96 -11.97
C PRO A 152 -1.02 -2.33 -11.77
N GLU A 153 -1.58 -3.13 -12.67
CA GLU A 153 -2.98 -3.59 -12.61
C GLU A 153 -3.24 -4.49 -11.42
N ASP A 154 -2.27 -5.32 -11.03
CA ASP A 154 -2.40 -6.22 -9.87
C ASP A 154 -2.36 -5.41 -8.56
N ILE A 155 -1.48 -4.41 -8.48
CA ILE A 155 -1.42 -3.47 -7.35
C ILE A 155 -2.75 -2.71 -7.23
N ARG A 156 -3.24 -2.10 -8.32
CA ARG A 156 -4.53 -1.39 -8.33
C ARG A 156 -5.68 -2.29 -7.92
N ARG A 157 -5.74 -3.49 -8.46
CA ARG A 157 -6.79 -4.48 -8.13
C ARG A 157 -6.74 -4.84 -6.65
N ARG A 158 -5.55 -4.95 -6.07
CA ARG A 158 -5.39 -5.27 -4.66
C ARG A 158 -5.78 -4.11 -3.75
N LEU A 159 -5.36 -2.90 -4.06
CA LEU A 159 -5.76 -1.69 -3.35
C LEU A 159 -7.29 -1.48 -3.43
N MET A 160 -7.87 -1.69 -4.61
CA MET A 160 -9.33 -1.58 -4.80
C MET A 160 -10.10 -2.61 -3.95
N LYS A 161 -9.59 -3.84 -3.80
CA LYS A 161 -10.20 -4.83 -2.90
C LYS A 161 -10.15 -4.38 -1.43
N ALA A 162 -9.02 -3.83 -1.00
CA ALA A 162 -8.88 -3.30 0.37
C ALA A 162 -9.83 -2.12 0.59
N TYR A 163 -9.89 -1.18 -0.34
CA TYR A 163 -10.80 -0.05 -0.30
C TYR A 163 -12.28 -0.47 -0.19
N LYS A 164 -12.75 -1.40 -1.03
CA LYS A 164 -14.14 -1.88 -0.98
C LYS A 164 -14.49 -2.51 0.37
N LYS A 165 -13.54 -3.20 0.99
CA LYS A 165 -13.73 -3.73 2.35
C LYS A 165 -13.78 -2.62 3.40
N LEU A 166 -12.88 -1.65 3.28
CA LEU A 166 -12.86 -0.47 4.15
C LEU A 166 -14.18 0.30 4.05
N ASN A 167 -14.65 0.59 2.85
CA ASN A 167 -15.94 1.26 2.60
C ASN A 167 -17.10 0.50 3.27
N LEU A 168 -17.21 -0.80 3.02
CA LEU A 168 -18.25 -1.63 3.64
C LEU A 168 -18.17 -1.62 5.18
N GLY A 169 -16.99 -1.57 5.75
CA GLY A 169 -16.81 -1.50 7.20
C GLY A 169 -17.21 -0.17 7.79
N LEU A 170 -16.76 0.92 7.18
CA LEU A 170 -17.03 2.29 7.64
C LEU A 170 -18.48 2.71 7.44
N SER A 171 -19.15 2.21 6.41
CA SER A 171 -20.57 2.46 6.17
C SER A 171 -21.47 1.98 7.32
N ARG A 172 -21.03 0.98 8.10
CA ARG A 172 -21.76 0.52 9.32
C ARG A 172 -21.77 1.57 10.44
N TYR A 173 -20.82 2.48 10.41
CA TYR A 173 -20.75 3.63 11.34
C TYR A 173 -21.37 4.90 10.75
N GLY A 174 -22.06 4.79 9.59
CA GLY A 174 -22.70 5.93 8.93
C GLY A 174 -21.73 6.80 8.12
N ILE A 175 -20.50 6.34 7.91
CA ILE A 175 -19.47 7.07 7.16
C ILE A 175 -19.59 6.74 5.68
N ASP A 176 -19.87 7.75 4.88
CA ASP A 176 -19.89 7.66 3.42
C ASP A 176 -18.51 8.03 2.86
N VAL A 177 -17.64 7.02 2.74
CA VAL A 177 -16.28 7.22 2.22
C VAL A 177 -16.24 7.67 0.76
N GLU A 178 -17.34 7.45 0.01
CA GLU A 178 -17.44 7.90 -1.38
C GLU A 178 -17.63 9.41 -1.50
N SER A 179 -18.15 10.05 -0.47
CA SER A 179 -18.32 11.51 -0.40
C SER A 179 -17.07 12.26 0.04
N ILE A 180 -16.13 11.57 0.68
CA ILE A 180 -14.90 12.17 1.21
C ILE A 180 -13.87 12.30 0.08
N ARG A 181 -13.32 13.49 -0.11
CA ARG A 181 -12.42 13.86 -1.20
C ARG A 181 -11.07 14.34 -0.67
N ASP A 182 -10.00 14.05 -1.43
CA ASP A 182 -8.68 14.64 -1.24
C ASP A 182 -8.66 16.12 -1.73
N GLU A 183 -7.51 16.76 -1.60
CA GLU A 183 -7.29 18.14 -2.06
C GLU A 183 -7.49 18.33 -3.58
N ASN A 184 -7.40 17.25 -4.37
CA ASN A 184 -7.63 17.25 -5.81
C ASN A 184 -9.08 16.91 -6.18
N GLY A 185 -9.95 16.69 -5.20
CA GLY A 185 -11.35 16.36 -5.39
C GLY A 185 -11.63 14.89 -5.72
N ALA A 186 -10.65 14.00 -5.58
CA ALA A 186 -10.78 12.57 -5.81
C ALA A 186 -11.12 11.81 -4.51
N ASN A 187 -11.97 10.80 -4.57
CA ASN A 187 -12.08 9.80 -3.51
C ASN A 187 -11.01 8.70 -3.72
N LEU A 188 -10.92 7.75 -2.80
CA LEU A 188 -9.88 6.72 -2.89
C LEU A 188 -10.07 5.78 -4.11
N GLU A 189 -11.29 5.54 -4.55
CA GLU A 189 -11.57 4.76 -5.78
C GLU A 189 -11.08 5.51 -7.01
N ASP A 190 -11.40 6.81 -7.10
CA ASP A 190 -10.95 7.70 -8.18
C ASP A 190 -9.42 7.79 -8.20
N ALA A 191 -8.77 7.92 -7.03
CA ALA A 191 -7.31 7.98 -6.91
C ALA A 191 -6.64 6.67 -7.36
N ILE A 192 -7.11 5.51 -6.89
CA ILE A 192 -6.57 4.20 -7.28
C ILE A 192 -6.75 3.97 -8.78
N GLY A 193 -7.89 4.35 -9.36
CA GLY A 193 -8.21 4.16 -10.77
C GLY A 193 -7.55 5.16 -11.70
N GLY A 194 -7.50 6.44 -11.30
CA GLY A 194 -7.19 7.58 -12.17
C GLY A 194 -5.75 8.07 -12.11
N TYR A 195 -5.09 8.05 -10.95
CA TYR A 195 -3.74 8.60 -10.84
C TYR A 195 -2.71 7.75 -11.59
N ALA A 196 -1.83 8.43 -12.31
CA ALA A 196 -0.90 7.79 -13.24
C ALA A 196 0.23 7.06 -12.53
N CYS A 197 0.75 7.60 -11.40
CA CYS A 197 1.85 7.00 -10.68
C CYS A 197 1.43 6.50 -9.28
N TYR A 198 2.19 5.56 -8.75
CA TYR A 198 1.93 4.96 -7.43
C TYR A 198 2.06 5.98 -6.30
N GLY A 199 3.07 6.86 -6.37
CA GLY A 199 3.28 7.89 -5.36
C GLY A 199 2.09 8.84 -5.19
N ASP A 200 1.40 9.20 -6.28
CA ASP A 200 0.19 10.03 -6.20
C ASP A 200 -0.97 9.26 -5.54
N ILE A 201 -1.11 7.94 -5.84
CA ILE A 201 -2.11 7.08 -5.19
C ILE A 201 -1.81 6.96 -3.69
N GLU A 202 -0.56 6.76 -3.33
CA GLU A 202 -0.13 6.62 -1.94
C GLU A 202 -0.39 7.91 -1.15
N CYS A 203 -0.02 9.06 -1.73
CA CYS A 203 -0.24 10.36 -1.10
C CYS A 203 -1.73 10.62 -0.84
N ALA A 204 -2.58 10.43 -1.87
CA ALA A 204 -4.02 10.55 -1.74
C ALA A 204 -4.61 9.56 -0.73
N ALA A 205 -4.15 8.31 -0.73
CA ALA A 205 -4.61 7.31 0.22
C ALA A 205 -4.31 7.68 1.67
N ARG A 206 -3.11 8.20 1.97
CA ARG A 206 -2.74 8.66 3.31
C ARG A 206 -3.58 9.86 3.77
N GLU A 207 -3.82 10.82 2.88
CA GLU A 207 -4.68 11.96 3.16
C GLU A 207 -6.12 11.51 3.46
N LEU A 208 -6.70 10.68 2.60
CA LEU A 208 -8.06 10.17 2.75
C LEU A 208 -8.24 9.30 3.99
N LEU A 209 -7.26 8.45 4.35
CA LEU A 209 -7.29 7.70 5.60
C LEU A 209 -7.34 8.64 6.82
N THR A 210 -6.63 9.77 6.77
CA THR A 210 -6.67 10.79 7.83
C THR A 210 -8.05 11.43 7.93
N LEU A 211 -8.71 11.68 6.79
CA LEU A 211 -10.07 12.24 6.74
C LEU A 211 -11.10 11.20 7.24
N TYR A 212 -10.97 9.93 6.85
CA TYR A 212 -11.83 8.85 7.36
C TYR A 212 -11.73 8.70 8.87
N ARG A 213 -10.52 8.85 9.44
CA ARG A 213 -10.33 8.84 10.89
C ARG A 213 -11.07 9.99 11.57
N LYS A 214 -10.95 11.19 11.07
CA LYS A 214 -11.65 12.37 11.63
C LYS A 214 -13.16 12.17 11.61
N GLU A 215 -13.69 11.63 10.52
CA GLU A 215 -15.12 11.35 10.40
C GLU A 215 -15.57 10.25 11.36
N TYR A 216 -14.79 9.18 11.49
CA TYR A 216 -15.05 8.11 12.45
C TYR A 216 -15.07 8.62 13.89
N GLU A 217 -14.12 9.45 14.30
CA GLU A 217 -14.07 10.09 15.61
C GLU A 217 -15.28 10.98 15.85
N SER A 218 -15.69 11.74 14.82
CA SER A 218 -16.89 12.59 14.88
C SER A 218 -18.18 11.80 15.10
N MET A 219 -18.34 10.70 14.34
CA MET A 219 -19.56 9.87 14.39
C MET A 219 -19.65 9.01 15.66
N THR A 220 -18.53 8.51 16.14
CA THR A 220 -18.51 7.62 17.31
C THR A 220 -18.41 8.37 18.64
N GLY A 221 -18.08 9.65 18.62
CA GLY A 221 -17.80 10.46 19.83
C GLY A 221 -16.61 9.93 20.65
N LYS A 222 -15.83 9.00 20.10
CA LYS A 222 -14.67 8.40 20.73
C LYS A 222 -13.42 8.83 19.97
N PRO A 223 -12.56 9.69 20.56
CA PRO A 223 -11.26 9.94 19.95
C PRO A 223 -10.50 8.62 19.84
N CYS A 224 -9.97 8.33 18.68
CA CYS A 224 -9.08 7.18 18.49
C CYS A 224 -7.78 7.49 19.25
N ARG A 225 -7.67 6.98 20.47
CA ARG A 225 -6.54 7.35 21.33
C ARG A 225 -5.28 6.67 20.84
N ARG A 226 -4.35 7.49 20.36
CA ARG A 226 -3.03 7.07 19.87
C ARG A 226 -2.31 6.11 20.85
N GLU A 227 -2.51 6.34 22.16
CA GLU A 227 -1.92 5.54 23.24
C GLU A 227 -2.45 4.12 23.26
N ILE A 228 -3.76 3.92 23.03
CA ILE A 228 -4.36 2.57 22.98
C ILE A 228 -3.90 1.81 21.74
N ALA A 229 -3.71 2.51 20.65
CA ALA A 229 -3.16 1.99 19.44
C ALA A 229 -1.71 1.50 19.59
N LEU A 230 -0.85 2.34 20.19
CA LEU A 230 0.52 1.97 20.52
C LEU A 230 0.56 0.71 21.39
N VAL A 231 -0.34 0.61 22.37
CA VAL A 231 -0.44 -0.57 23.23
C VAL A 231 -0.86 -1.81 22.44
N LYS A 232 -1.83 -1.71 21.54
CA LYS A 232 -2.24 -2.83 20.70
C LYS A 232 -1.10 -3.34 19.82
N SER A 233 -0.35 -2.45 19.17
CA SER A 233 0.84 -2.80 18.39
C SER A 233 1.90 -3.45 19.29
N TYR A 234 2.21 -2.82 20.43
CA TYR A 234 3.17 -3.37 21.38
C TYR A 234 2.81 -4.80 21.84
N VAL A 235 1.54 -5.06 22.11
CA VAL A 235 1.06 -6.41 22.50
C VAL A 235 1.34 -7.42 21.38
N CYS A 236 1.08 -7.08 20.12
CA CYS A 236 1.32 -7.98 18.97
C CYS A 236 2.81 -8.33 18.83
N ASP A 237 3.70 -7.36 19.05
CA ASP A 237 5.15 -7.53 18.90
C ASP A 237 5.77 -8.28 20.08
N HIS A 238 5.13 -8.27 21.27
CA HIS A 238 5.68 -8.79 22.53
C HIS A 238 4.82 -9.90 23.18
N LEU A 239 4.08 -10.67 22.37
CA LEU A 239 3.15 -11.71 22.88
C LEU A 239 3.82 -12.77 23.76
N SER A 240 5.09 -13.09 23.48
CA SER A 240 5.87 -14.06 24.26
C SER A 240 6.32 -13.55 25.62
N GLU A 241 6.23 -12.22 25.86
CA GLU A 241 6.68 -11.61 27.09
C GLU A 241 5.56 -11.51 28.14
N GLU A 242 5.94 -11.13 29.38
CA GLU A 242 4.96 -10.82 30.42
C GLU A 242 4.39 -9.41 30.18
N LEU A 243 3.12 -9.39 29.79
CA LEU A 243 2.36 -8.17 29.50
C LEU A 243 1.58 -7.72 30.74
N SER A 244 2.27 -7.14 31.72
CA SER A 244 1.64 -6.61 32.92
C SER A 244 1.00 -5.23 32.67
N ILE A 245 -0.07 -4.91 33.41
CA ILE A 245 -0.74 -3.59 33.34
C ILE A 245 0.22 -2.45 33.68
N VAL A 246 1.16 -2.68 34.60
CA VAL A 246 2.20 -1.71 34.97
C VAL A 246 3.04 -1.32 33.75
N ARG A 247 3.65 -2.32 33.09
CA ARG A 247 4.50 -2.11 31.92
C ARG A 247 3.73 -1.45 30.78
N ILE A 248 2.49 -1.85 30.57
CA ILE A 248 1.65 -1.29 29.52
C ILE A 248 1.20 0.14 29.84
N GLY A 249 0.97 0.45 31.10
CA GLY A 249 0.73 1.83 31.55
C GLY A 249 1.90 2.76 31.20
N GLU A 250 3.14 2.28 31.37
CA GLU A 250 4.34 3.01 30.97
C GLU A 250 4.39 3.24 29.45
N VAL A 251 4.10 2.21 28.66
CA VAL A 251 4.02 2.30 27.17
C VAL A 251 2.96 3.32 26.74
N ALA A 252 1.81 3.33 27.41
CA ALA A 252 0.72 4.26 27.14
C ALA A 252 0.94 5.67 27.73
N GLY A 253 1.98 5.89 28.55
CA GLY A 253 2.17 7.13 29.29
C GLY A 253 1.06 7.43 30.31
N MET A 254 0.45 6.39 30.89
CA MET A 254 -0.71 6.47 31.79
C MET A 254 -0.45 5.71 33.08
N SER A 255 -1.13 6.12 34.17
CA SER A 255 -1.21 5.28 35.38
C SER A 255 -2.02 4.02 35.11
N GLU A 256 -1.74 2.92 35.81
CA GLU A 256 -2.44 1.62 35.64
C GLU A 256 -3.96 1.73 35.68
N SER A 257 -4.47 2.49 36.67
CA SER A 257 -5.92 2.69 36.84
C SER A 257 -6.52 3.44 35.65
N ARG A 258 -5.85 4.52 35.21
CA ARG A 258 -6.30 5.30 34.03
C ARG A 258 -6.25 4.46 32.77
N PHE A 259 -5.15 3.73 32.55
CA PHE A 259 -5.01 2.85 31.39
C PHE A 259 -6.13 1.78 31.36
N SER A 260 -6.36 1.08 32.47
CA SER A 260 -7.39 0.04 32.55
C SER A 260 -8.79 0.58 32.23
N HIS A 261 -9.12 1.76 32.74
CA HIS A 261 -10.39 2.42 32.46
C HIS A 261 -10.50 2.82 30.99
N VAL A 262 -9.51 3.53 30.47
CA VAL A 262 -9.48 4.01 29.08
C VAL A 262 -9.47 2.86 28.10
N PHE A 263 -8.67 1.82 28.36
CA PHE A 263 -8.60 0.66 27.49
C PHE A 263 -9.96 -0.07 27.39
N LYS A 264 -10.62 -0.26 28.55
CA LYS A 264 -11.95 -0.89 28.58
C LYS A 264 -13.03 -0.02 27.94
N GLU A 265 -12.96 1.30 28.13
CA GLU A 265 -13.87 2.26 27.47
C GLU A 265 -13.73 2.21 25.96
N GLU A 266 -12.50 2.18 25.42
CA GLU A 266 -12.19 2.16 24.00
C GLU A 266 -12.46 0.80 23.33
N THR A 267 -12.14 -0.32 24.01
CA THR A 267 -12.18 -1.64 23.39
C THR A 267 -13.41 -2.47 23.80
N GLY A 268 -14.13 -2.04 24.82
CA GLY A 268 -15.25 -2.77 25.40
C GLY A 268 -14.86 -3.95 26.31
N ILE A 269 -13.60 -4.35 26.32
CA ILE A 269 -13.06 -5.49 27.09
C ILE A 269 -11.86 -5.07 27.95
N SER A 270 -11.54 -5.85 28.96
CA SER A 270 -10.33 -5.59 29.77
C SER A 270 -9.05 -5.86 28.98
N PHE A 271 -7.95 -5.21 29.35
CA PHE A 271 -6.65 -5.43 28.72
C PHE A 271 -6.21 -6.90 28.76
N MET A 272 -6.40 -7.59 29.87
CA MET A 272 -6.04 -9.01 29.99
C MET A 272 -6.91 -9.94 29.13
N GLU A 273 -8.18 -9.60 28.93
CA GLU A 273 -9.05 -10.30 27.97
C GLU A 273 -8.58 -10.08 26.53
N TYR A 274 -8.18 -8.85 26.19
CA TYR A 274 -7.61 -8.52 24.90
C TYR A 274 -6.32 -9.30 24.63
N VAL A 275 -5.35 -9.30 25.55
CA VAL A 275 -4.11 -10.08 25.43
C VAL A 275 -4.42 -11.58 25.23
N GLY A 276 -5.37 -12.12 26.02
CA GLY A 276 -5.80 -13.50 25.88
C GLY A 276 -6.42 -13.79 24.51
N MET A 277 -7.14 -12.85 23.93
CA MET A 277 -7.72 -12.96 22.60
C MET A 277 -6.65 -12.99 21.52
N VAL A 278 -5.72 -12.05 21.55
CA VAL A 278 -4.62 -11.95 20.57
C VAL A 278 -3.69 -13.16 20.63
N ARG A 279 -3.39 -13.66 21.86
CA ARG A 279 -2.64 -14.91 22.04
C ARG A 279 -3.30 -16.13 21.42
N MET A 280 -4.63 -16.27 21.57
CA MET A 280 -5.37 -17.39 20.98
C MET A 280 -5.45 -17.30 19.46
N GLU A 281 -5.55 -16.09 18.91
CA GLU A 281 -5.54 -15.89 17.46
C GLU A 281 -4.16 -16.23 16.87
N LYS A 282 -3.08 -15.77 17.51
CA LYS A 282 -1.72 -16.16 17.11
C LYS A 282 -1.47 -17.66 17.24
N ALA A 283 -2.02 -18.30 18.26
CA ALA A 283 -1.98 -19.76 18.39
C ALA A 283 -2.66 -20.45 17.23
N ARG A 284 -3.82 -19.96 16.81
CA ARG A 284 -4.57 -20.50 15.66
C ARG A 284 -3.76 -20.37 14.37
N GLU A 285 -3.15 -19.21 14.14
CA GLU A 285 -2.26 -18.97 12.99
C GLU A 285 -1.08 -19.98 12.99
N LEU A 286 -0.40 -20.15 14.13
CA LEU A 286 0.70 -21.09 14.26
C LEU A 286 0.27 -22.57 14.07
N LEU A 287 -0.91 -22.93 14.55
CA LEU A 287 -1.46 -24.28 14.35
C LEU A 287 -1.79 -24.56 12.88
N GLN A 288 -2.19 -23.55 12.12
CA GLN A 288 -2.54 -23.66 10.69
C GLN A 288 -1.30 -23.69 9.79
N ASN A 289 -0.28 -22.90 10.13
CA ASN A 289 0.81 -22.59 9.21
C ASN A 289 2.14 -23.24 9.59
N THR A 290 2.19 -24.00 10.70
CA THR A 290 3.44 -24.61 11.17
C THR A 290 3.22 -26.00 11.79
N ASP A 291 4.29 -26.81 11.79
CA ASP A 291 4.33 -28.12 12.45
C ASP A 291 4.81 -28.05 13.92
N LEU A 292 4.83 -26.84 14.51
CA LEU A 292 5.28 -26.64 15.89
C LEU A 292 4.46 -27.49 16.87
N ARG A 293 5.14 -28.03 17.89
CA ARG A 293 4.48 -28.76 18.97
C ARG A 293 3.62 -27.82 19.81
N ILE A 294 2.57 -28.35 20.44
CA ILE A 294 1.67 -27.56 21.27
C ILE A 294 2.40 -26.78 22.39
N ASN A 295 3.45 -27.37 22.95
CA ASN A 295 4.29 -26.71 23.95
C ASN A 295 5.06 -25.51 23.38
N GLU A 296 5.60 -25.66 22.18
CA GLU A 296 6.34 -24.60 21.48
C GLU A 296 5.42 -23.43 21.08
N ILE A 297 4.19 -23.75 20.69
CA ILE A 297 3.16 -22.73 20.40
C ILE A 297 2.81 -21.99 21.69
N ALA A 298 2.56 -22.69 22.79
CA ALA A 298 2.23 -22.08 24.07
C ALA A 298 3.34 -21.11 24.52
N GLU A 299 4.60 -21.50 24.40
CA GLU A 299 5.76 -20.67 24.73
C GLU A 299 5.83 -19.42 23.84
N ARG A 300 5.66 -19.57 22.52
CA ARG A 300 5.70 -18.45 21.56
C ARG A 300 4.61 -17.42 21.76
N ILE A 301 3.47 -17.81 22.28
CA ILE A 301 2.37 -16.90 22.61
C ILE A 301 2.42 -16.41 24.09
N GLY A 302 3.49 -16.73 24.82
CA GLY A 302 3.69 -16.27 26.19
C GLY A 302 2.82 -16.96 27.24
N ILE A 303 2.48 -18.23 27.03
CA ILE A 303 1.75 -19.08 27.99
C ILE A 303 2.68 -20.20 28.45
N SER A 304 3.19 -20.09 29.66
CA SER A 304 4.18 -21.03 30.20
C SER A 304 3.62 -22.45 30.44
N ASN A 305 2.31 -22.58 30.66
CA ASN A 305 1.66 -23.87 30.92
C ASN A 305 0.86 -24.37 29.73
N PRO A 306 1.32 -25.42 29.00
CA PRO A 306 0.65 -25.94 27.81
C PRO A 306 -0.76 -26.52 28.09
N ASN A 307 -0.98 -27.05 29.30
CA ASN A 307 -2.31 -27.55 29.69
C ASN A 307 -3.29 -26.41 29.86
N TYR A 308 -2.85 -25.30 30.46
CA TYR A 308 -3.63 -24.09 30.59
C TYR A 308 -3.95 -23.49 29.20
N PHE A 309 -2.95 -23.45 28.32
CA PHE A 309 -3.16 -23.04 26.92
C PHE A 309 -4.23 -23.89 26.24
N SER A 310 -4.11 -25.23 26.29
CA SER A 310 -5.05 -26.14 25.63
C SER A 310 -6.47 -25.98 26.17
N ALA A 311 -6.65 -25.80 27.49
CA ALA A 311 -7.93 -25.55 28.10
C ALA A 311 -8.54 -24.20 27.66
N GLN A 312 -7.75 -23.12 27.63
CA GLN A 312 -8.20 -21.81 27.18
C GLN A 312 -8.56 -21.81 25.70
N TYR A 313 -7.75 -22.45 24.87
CA TYR A 313 -8.01 -22.59 23.44
C TYR A 313 -9.34 -23.32 23.20
N LYS A 314 -9.55 -24.47 23.85
CA LYS A 314 -10.81 -25.25 23.75
C LYS A 314 -12.00 -24.43 24.23
N LYS A 315 -11.86 -23.70 25.34
CA LYS A 315 -12.95 -22.85 25.88
C LYS A 315 -13.37 -21.74 24.87
N ARG A 316 -12.45 -21.22 24.08
CA ARG A 316 -12.73 -20.14 23.12
C ARG A 316 -13.17 -20.63 21.75
N THR A 317 -12.58 -21.71 21.25
CA THR A 317 -12.80 -22.21 19.88
C THR A 317 -13.72 -23.40 19.80
N GLY A 318 -14.07 -24.01 20.94
CA GLY A 318 -14.86 -25.26 21.01
C GLY A 318 -14.04 -26.54 20.81
N GLN A 319 -12.81 -26.46 20.32
CA GLN A 319 -11.94 -27.59 20.01
C GLN A 319 -10.57 -27.41 20.69
N SER A 320 -9.93 -28.53 21.07
CA SER A 320 -8.55 -28.48 21.55
C SER A 320 -7.57 -28.16 20.39
N PRO A 321 -6.35 -27.65 20.67
CA PRO A 321 -5.36 -27.40 19.65
C PRO A 321 -5.05 -28.62 18.77
N ASN A 322 -5.02 -29.82 19.36
CA ASN A 322 -4.78 -31.05 18.63
C ASN A 322 -5.96 -31.45 17.73
N GLU A 323 -7.21 -31.30 18.23
CA GLU A 323 -8.42 -31.54 17.44
C GLU A 323 -8.48 -30.58 16.26
N PHE A 324 -8.17 -29.31 16.47
CA PHE A 324 -8.12 -28.31 15.42
C PHE A 324 -7.08 -28.65 14.34
N ARG A 325 -5.86 -29.02 14.71
CA ARG A 325 -4.82 -29.42 13.75
C ARG A 325 -5.22 -30.66 12.95
N ARG A 326 -5.86 -31.63 13.58
CA ARG A 326 -6.35 -32.83 12.89
C ARG A 326 -7.43 -32.51 11.86
N SER A 327 -8.34 -31.61 12.18
CA SER A 327 -9.39 -31.17 11.25
C SER A 327 -8.87 -30.45 10.00
N LEU A 328 -7.66 -29.85 10.07
CA LEU A 328 -6.99 -29.24 8.92
C LEU A 328 -6.32 -30.26 7.99
N MET A 329 -5.94 -31.44 8.52
CA MET A 329 -5.31 -32.51 7.73
C MET A 329 -6.37 -33.40 7.04
N GLU A 330 -7.62 -33.32 7.45
CA GLU A 330 -8.75 -34.10 6.92
C GLU A 330 -9.52 -33.32 5.82
N GLN A 331 -9.15 -32.05 5.54
CA GLN A 331 -9.66 -31.21 4.45
C GLN A 331 -8.67 -31.16 3.27
#